data_a83b593943ea8dfd1e155fa81af3b38a
#
_entry.id   a83b593943ea8dfd1e155fa81af3b38a
#
_cell.length_a   1.000
_cell.length_b   1.000
_cell.length_c   1.000
_cell.angle_alpha   90.00
_cell.angle_beta   90.00
_cell.angle_gamma   90.00
#
_symmetry.space_group_name_H-M   'P 1'
#
loop_
_entity.id
_entity.type
_entity.pdbx_description
1 polymer ?
#
loop_
_entity_poly.entity_id
_entity_poly.type
_entity_poly.pdbx_seq_one_letter_code
_entity_poly.pdbx_strand_id
1 'polypeptide(L)'
;MIVGIEKQNEEEAFKYSFDELEQLVENAGGKVVARLSQKRDRPDHKTVIGKGKVGELKNLVEELDVQTVVFNQELSPSHVRNIQEVIETKVIDRIQVILDIFALRARSKEGRLQVELAQLSYILPRLAGQGVNMSRLGAGIGTRGPGETKLETDRRHIQRQMTDIKRELKKFAAHRERSREQRKNSNVFQIGLIGYTNAGKSTVLNQLTEAETYEKDQLFATLDPLTRKFELPSGMQVTMTDTVGFIQ
;
A
#
# COMPACT_ATOMS: atom_id res chain seq x y z
N MET A 1 1.95 -11.74 11.76
CA MET A 1 3.03 -12.62 11.26
C MET A 1 3.41 -12.22 9.85
N ILE A 2 4.70 -12.23 9.48
CA ILE A 2 5.15 -11.93 8.12
C ILE A 2 5.69 -13.19 7.43
N VAL A 3 5.43 -13.28 6.10
CA VAL A 3 5.77 -14.45 5.28
C VAL A 3 6.44 -13.99 3.99
N GLY A 4 7.48 -14.70 3.54
CA GLY A 4 8.17 -14.35 2.30
C GLY A 4 8.88 -15.51 1.62
N ILE A 5 9.13 -15.33 0.31
CA ILE A 5 9.95 -16.23 -0.49
C ILE A 5 11.32 -15.60 -0.68
N GLU A 6 12.36 -16.35 -0.34
CA GLU A 6 13.76 -16.02 -0.58
C GLU A 6 14.22 -16.74 -1.85
N LYS A 7 14.70 -15.99 -2.84
CA LYS A 7 15.28 -16.57 -4.04
C LYS A 7 16.75 -16.89 -3.83
N GLN A 8 17.25 -17.85 -4.60
CA GLN A 8 18.69 -18.14 -4.62
C GLN A 8 19.48 -16.91 -5.06
N ASN A 9 20.61 -16.67 -4.40
CA ASN A 9 21.51 -15.52 -4.64
C ASN A 9 20.92 -14.12 -4.36
N GLU A 10 19.77 -14.01 -3.69
CA GLU A 10 19.16 -12.74 -3.29
C GLU A 10 19.01 -12.62 -1.76
N GLU A 11 19.84 -13.31 -0.97
CA GLU A 11 19.70 -13.42 0.50
C GLU A 11 19.75 -12.05 1.20
N GLU A 12 20.70 -11.19 0.84
CA GLU A 12 20.82 -9.85 1.43
C GLU A 12 19.65 -8.94 1.06
N ALA A 13 19.26 -8.95 -0.22
CA ALA A 13 18.11 -8.17 -0.69
C ALA A 13 16.80 -8.65 -0.05
N PHE A 14 16.64 -9.98 0.11
CA PHE A 14 15.49 -10.55 0.81
C PHE A 14 15.46 -10.14 2.27
N LYS A 15 16.59 -10.23 2.99
CA LYS A 15 16.68 -9.82 4.38
C LYS A 15 16.28 -8.36 4.55
N TYR A 16 16.84 -7.47 3.73
CA TYR A 16 16.51 -6.05 3.75
C TYR A 16 15.00 -5.80 3.50
N SER A 17 14.46 -6.42 2.44
CA SER A 17 13.02 -6.29 2.10
C SER A 17 12.11 -6.86 3.20
N PHE A 18 12.56 -7.89 3.90
CA PHE A 18 11.80 -8.53 4.97
C PHE A 18 11.83 -7.72 6.27
N ASP A 19 12.97 -7.09 6.58
CA ASP A 19 13.10 -6.15 7.68
C ASP A 19 12.29 -4.86 7.41
N GLU A 20 12.27 -4.39 6.15
CA GLU A 20 11.41 -3.28 5.74
C GLU A 20 9.93 -3.63 5.87
N LEU A 21 9.50 -4.86 5.51
CA LEU A 21 8.12 -5.30 5.68
C LEU A 21 7.71 -5.29 7.16
N GLU A 22 8.57 -5.69 8.07
CA GLU A 22 8.30 -5.61 9.51
C GLU A 22 8.06 -4.17 9.95
N GLN A 23 8.95 -3.25 9.55
CA GLN A 23 8.77 -1.82 9.83
C GLN A 23 7.46 -1.27 9.24
N LEU A 24 7.07 -1.71 8.04
CA LEU A 24 5.77 -1.34 7.44
C LEU A 24 4.60 -1.81 8.30
N VAL A 25 4.62 -3.06 8.75
CA VAL A 25 3.57 -3.61 9.62
C VAL A 25 3.49 -2.84 10.94
N GLU A 26 4.62 -2.52 11.56
CA GLU A 26 4.68 -1.73 12.80
C GLU A 26 4.17 -0.30 12.58
N ASN A 27 4.52 0.33 11.45
CA ASN A 27 4.04 1.66 11.08
C ASN A 27 2.53 1.69 10.77
N ALA A 28 1.95 0.55 10.38
CA ALA A 28 0.50 0.37 10.25
C ALA A 28 -0.20 0.08 11.60
N GLY A 29 0.55 0.04 12.71
CA GLY A 29 0.04 -0.24 14.05
C GLY A 29 -0.04 -1.74 14.41
N GLY A 30 0.54 -2.63 13.58
CA GLY A 30 0.63 -4.06 13.85
C GLY A 30 1.85 -4.42 14.71
N LYS A 31 1.84 -5.61 15.29
CA LYS A 31 2.99 -6.22 15.96
C LYS A 31 3.38 -7.51 15.25
N VAL A 32 4.63 -7.64 14.84
CA VAL A 32 5.13 -8.86 14.22
C VAL A 32 5.53 -9.85 15.32
N VAL A 33 4.80 -10.98 15.39
CA VAL A 33 5.03 -12.03 16.40
C VAL A 33 5.90 -13.17 15.87
N ALA A 34 5.97 -13.35 14.55
CA ALA A 34 6.81 -14.36 13.91
C ALA A 34 7.13 -14.00 12.46
N ARG A 35 8.26 -14.54 11.99
CA ARG A 35 8.72 -14.45 10.59
C ARG A 35 8.79 -15.85 10.00
N LEU A 36 8.25 -16.07 8.82
CA LEU A 36 8.30 -17.32 8.09
C LEU A 36 8.85 -17.10 6.69
N SER A 37 9.94 -17.73 6.34
CA SER A 37 10.49 -17.68 4.99
C SER A 37 10.62 -19.06 4.36
N GLN A 38 10.66 -19.08 3.03
CA GLN A 38 10.94 -20.29 2.27
C GLN A 38 11.91 -19.97 1.15
N LYS A 39 13.03 -20.71 1.07
CA LYS A 39 13.94 -20.65 -0.10
C LYS A 39 13.26 -21.31 -1.30
N ARG A 40 13.03 -20.53 -2.37
CA ARG A 40 12.35 -21.01 -3.57
C ARG A 40 12.56 -20.05 -4.73
N ASP A 41 12.96 -20.58 -5.89
CA ASP A 41 13.23 -19.76 -7.08
C ASP A 41 11.96 -19.22 -7.74
N ARG A 42 10.85 -19.97 -7.65
CA ARG A 42 9.56 -19.59 -8.23
C ARG A 42 8.44 -19.75 -7.23
N PRO A 43 7.52 -18.76 -7.14
CA PRO A 43 6.32 -18.87 -6.33
C PRO A 43 5.47 -20.07 -6.75
N ASP A 44 4.81 -20.69 -5.80
CA ASP A 44 3.79 -21.70 -6.08
C ASP A 44 2.55 -21.04 -6.73
N HIS A 45 2.00 -21.68 -7.77
CA HIS A 45 0.85 -21.13 -8.51
C HIS A 45 -0.43 -20.99 -7.68
N LYS A 46 -0.59 -21.75 -6.60
CA LYS A 46 -1.81 -21.76 -5.79
C LYS A 46 -1.67 -20.96 -4.52
N THR A 47 -0.52 -21.00 -3.87
CA THR A 47 -0.34 -20.54 -2.49
C THR A 47 0.94 -19.71 -2.28
N VAL A 48 1.68 -19.40 -3.36
CA VAL A 48 2.96 -18.66 -3.33
C VAL A 48 4.05 -19.48 -2.64
N ILE A 49 3.86 -19.93 -1.41
CA ILE A 49 4.73 -20.89 -0.69
C ILE A 49 4.25 -22.32 -0.93
N GLY A 50 5.14 -23.30 -0.79
CA GLY A 50 4.82 -24.71 -1.02
C GLY A 50 3.81 -25.28 0.00
N LYS A 51 3.08 -26.33 -0.37
CA LYS A 51 2.02 -26.95 0.47
C LYS A 51 2.48 -27.29 1.88
N GLY A 52 3.68 -27.89 2.05
CA GLY A 52 4.24 -28.20 3.38
C GLY A 52 4.45 -26.95 4.20
N LYS A 53 4.89 -25.84 3.57
CA LYS A 53 5.10 -24.56 4.25
C LYS A 53 3.77 -23.88 4.61
N VAL A 54 2.71 -24.10 3.84
CA VAL A 54 1.33 -23.66 4.21
C VAL A 54 0.85 -24.40 5.46
N GLY A 55 1.15 -25.70 5.58
CA GLY A 55 0.84 -26.47 6.80
C GLY A 55 1.59 -25.95 8.04
N GLU A 56 2.88 -25.66 7.90
CA GLU A 56 3.69 -25.02 8.95
C GLU A 56 3.12 -23.64 9.32
N LEU A 57 2.75 -22.84 8.32
CA LEU A 57 2.10 -21.54 8.52
C LEU A 57 0.82 -21.68 9.33
N LYS A 58 -0.06 -22.67 9.01
CA LYS A 58 -1.29 -22.92 9.75
C LYS A 58 -1.01 -23.23 11.24
N ASN A 59 -0.08 -24.13 11.52
CA ASN A 59 0.27 -24.48 12.89
C ASN A 59 0.77 -23.26 13.68
N LEU A 60 1.63 -22.44 13.06
CA LEU A 60 2.15 -21.22 13.71
C LEU A 60 1.05 -20.16 13.93
N VAL A 61 0.09 -20.06 13.01
CA VAL A 61 -1.06 -19.16 13.15
C VAL A 61 -1.92 -19.55 14.34
N GLU A 62 -2.19 -20.84 14.51
CA GLU A 62 -2.96 -21.38 15.64
C GLU A 62 -2.19 -21.25 16.96
N GLU A 63 -0.90 -21.63 16.98
CA GLU A 63 -0.05 -21.61 18.19
C GLU A 63 0.16 -20.20 18.76
N LEU A 64 0.35 -19.19 17.86
CA LEU A 64 0.66 -17.82 18.24
C LEU A 64 -0.56 -16.88 18.23
N ASP A 65 -1.77 -17.41 18.03
CA ASP A 65 -3.02 -16.63 17.88
C ASP A 65 -2.88 -15.46 16.90
N VAL A 66 -2.40 -15.75 15.68
CA VAL A 66 -2.10 -14.74 14.68
C VAL A 66 -3.38 -14.23 14.02
N GLN A 67 -3.67 -12.95 14.16
CA GLN A 67 -4.87 -12.33 13.57
C GLN A 67 -4.72 -11.99 12.09
N THR A 68 -3.48 -11.78 11.62
CA THR A 68 -3.21 -11.39 10.24
C THR A 68 -1.85 -11.92 9.77
N VAL A 69 -1.84 -12.52 8.59
CA VAL A 69 -0.63 -12.96 7.89
C VAL A 69 -0.35 -11.99 6.74
N VAL A 70 0.87 -11.46 6.68
CA VAL A 70 1.32 -10.48 5.69
C VAL A 70 2.39 -11.09 4.82
N PHE A 71 2.15 -11.16 3.52
CA PHE A 71 3.12 -11.64 2.54
C PHE A 71 3.99 -10.50 2.01
N ASN A 72 5.29 -10.75 1.87
CA ASN A 72 6.22 -9.80 1.28
C ASN A 72 6.02 -9.66 -0.24
N GLN A 73 5.60 -10.72 -0.91
CA GLN A 73 5.26 -10.72 -2.32
C GLN A 73 3.82 -10.25 -2.56
N GLU A 74 3.58 -9.64 -3.72
CA GLU A 74 2.22 -9.35 -4.17
C GLU A 74 1.42 -10.64 -4.35
N LEU A 75 0.20 -10.65 -3.85
CA LEU A 75 -0.71 -11.78 -3.94
C LEU A 75 -1.81 -11.54 -4.98
N SER A 76 -2.02 -12.49 -5.87
CA SER A 76 -3.23 -12.53 -6.68
C SER A 76 -4.47 -12.80 -5.82
N PRO A 77 -5.68 -12.43 -6.29
CA PRO A 77 -6.92 -12.74 -5.58
C PRO A 77 -7.10 -14.25 -5.28
N SER A 78 -6.61 -15.12 -6.17
CA SER A 78 -6.64 -16.57 -5.99
C SER A 78 -5.66 -17.03 -4.92
N HIS A 79 -4.46 -16.44 -4.85
CA HIS A 79 -3.50 -16.75 -3.78
C HIS A 79 -4.07 -16.42 -2.39
N VAL A 80 -4.64 -15.22 -2.23
CA VAL A 80 -5.27 -14.80 -0.97
C VAL A 80 -6.33 -15.80 -0.55
N ARG A 81 -7.26 -16.14 -1.45
CA ARG A 81 -8.34 -17.10 -1.16
C ARG A 81 -7.82 -18.47 -0.78
N ASN A 82 -6.92 -19.05 -1.60
CA ASN A 82 -6.42 -20.39 -1.38
C ASN A 82 -5.65 -20.53 -0.05
N ILE A 83 -4.91 -19.49 0.34
CA ILE A 83 -4.19 -19.47 1.60
C ILE A 83 -5.17 -19.30 2.76
N GLN A 84 -6.12 -18.35 2.67
CA GLN A 84 -7.13 -18.10 3.71
C GLN A 84 -8.01 -19.33 3.97
N GLU A 85 -8.37 -20.10 2.93
CA GLU A 85 -9.14 -21.35 3.08
C GLU A 85 -8.41 -22.40 3.92
N VAL A 86 -7.08 -22.38 3.93
CA VAL A 86 -6.27 -23.33 4.72
C VAL A 86 -6.01 -22.87 6.13
N ILE A 87 -5.60 -21.59 6.28
CA ILE A 87 -5.15 -21.07 7.58
C ILE A 87 -6.25 -20.39 8.40
N GLU A 88 -7.44 -20.19 7.82
CA GLU A 88 -8.62 -19.58 8.44
C GLU A 88 -8.39 -18.19 9.07
N THR A 89 -7.37 -17.48 8.58
CA THR A 89 -6.91 -16.20 9.11
C THR A 89 -6.79 -15.18 7.99
N LYS A 90 -6.91 -13.89 8.32
CA LYS A 90 -6.78 -12.79 7.36
C LYS A 90 -5.40 -12.81 6.69
N VAL A 91 -5.39 -12.81 5.36
CA VAL A 91 -4.17 -12.75 4.53
C VAL A 91 -4.16 -11.45 3.73
N ILE A 92 -3.08 -10.72 3.84
CA ILE A 92 -2.81 -9.50 3.07
C ILE A 92 -1.39 -9.56 2.50
N ASP A 93 -1.08 -8.66 1.58
CA ASP A 93 0.27 -8.50 1.05
C ASP A 93 0.87 -7.13 1.41
N ARG A 94 2.13 -6.94 1.02
CA ARG A 94 2.88 -5.70 1.24
C ARG A 94 2.13 -4.47 0.69
N ILE A 95 1.47 -4.59 -0.47
CA ILE A 95 0.73 -3.48 -1.08
C ILE A 95 -0.41 -3.02 -0.18
N GLN A 96 -1.17 -3.95 0.40
CA GLN A 96 -2.25 -3.61 1.32
C GLN A 96 -1.74 -2.87 2.56
N VAL A 97 -0.62 -3.32 3.15
CA VAL A 97 -0.01 -2.63 4.30
C VAL A 97 0.39 -1.20 3.96
N ILE A 98 0.99 -0.98 2.79
CA ILE A 98 1.37 0.35 2.32
C ILE A 98 0.13 1.25 2.12
N LEU A 99 -0.94 0.70 1.52
CA LEU A 99 -2.19 1.43 1.34
C LEU A 99 -2.85 1.79 2.68
N ASP A 100 -2.75 0.92 3.69
CA ASP A 100 -3.26 1.18 5.04
C ASP A 100 -2.44 2.29 5.72
N ILE A 101 -1.10 2.30 5.59
CA ILE A 101 -0.26 3.40 6.06
C ILE A 101 -0.63 4.72 5.36
N PHE A 102 -0.83 4.69 4.05
CA PHE A 102 -1.22 5.88 3.29
C PHE A 102 -2.60 6.40 3.73
N ALA A 103 -3.55 5.52 4.01
CA ALA A 103 -4.86 5.91 4.54
C ALA A 103 -4.77 6.62 5.90
N LEU A 104 -3.87 6.16 6.77
CA LEU A 104 -3.60 6.79 8.07
C LEU A 104 -2.90 8.16 7.94
N ARG A 105 -2.11 8.37 6.89
CA ARG A 105 -1.24 9.54 6.71
C ARG A 105 -1.81 10.62 5.80
N ALA A 106 -2.73 10.31 4.91
CA ALA A 106 -3.33 11.25 3.99
C ALA A 106 -4.11 12.36 4.73
N ARG A 107 -3.62 13.59 4.65
CA ARG A 107 -4.25 14.76 5.29
C ARG A 107 -4.99 15.62 4.28
N SER A 108 -4.42 15.80 3.08
CA SER A 108 -5.06 16.58 2.03
C SER A 108 -6.29 15.86 1.45
N LYS A 109 -7.27 16.62 0.96
CA LYS A 109 -8.44 16.04 0.27
C LYS A 109 -8.01 15.25 -0.97
N GLU A 110 -7.04 15.77 -1.71
CA GLU A 110 -6.51 15.10 -2.89
C GLU A 110 -5.79 13.81 -2.52
N GLY A 111 -4.91 13.80 -1.50
CA GLY A 111 -4.21 12.62 -1.01
C GLY A 111 -5.19 11.53 -0.56
N ARG A 112 -6.23 11.88 0.20
CA ARG A 112 -7.27 10.92 0.63
C ARG A 112 -7.99 10.28 -0.56
N LEU A 113 -8.38 11.08 -1.57
CA LEU A 113 -9.02 10.55 -2.77
C LEU A 113 -8.09 9.64 -3.59
N GLN A 114 -6.79 9.96 -3.65
CA GLN A 114 -5.82 9.10 -4.33
C GLN A 114 -5.66 7.76 -3.62
N VAL A 115 -5.56 7.77 -2.28
CA VAL A 115 -5.45 6.55 -1.47
C VAL A 115 -6.73 5.72 -1.58
N GLU A 116 -7.90 6.35 -1.47
CA GLU A 116 -9.20 5.67 -1.63
C GLU A 116 -9.32 5.01 -3.00
N LEU A 117 -8.94 5.71 -4.07
CA LEU A 117 -8.92 5.14 -5.42
C LEU A 117 -7.99 3.93 -5.53
N ALA A 118 -6.81 4.00 -4.92
CA ALA A 118 -5.85 2.89 -4.91
C ALA A 118 -6.38 1.69 -4.12
N GLN A 119 -6.99 1.92 -2.94
CA GLN A 119 -7.62 0.86 -2.14
C GLN A 119 -8.78 0.20 -2.90
N LEU A 120 -9.66 0.97 -3.52
CA LEU A 120 -10.77 0.44 -4.32
C LEU A 120 -10.25 -0.35 -5.52
N SER A 121 -9.18 0.11 -6.18
CA SER A 121 -8.54 -0.59 -7.30
C SER A 121 -7.92 -1.93 -6.86
N TYR A 122 -7.37 -1.99 -5.64
CA TYR A 122 -6.80 -3.20 -5.05
C TYR A 122 -7.89 -4.20 -4.64
N ILE A 123 -9.00 -3.74 -4.07
CA ILE A 123 -10.08 -4.58 -3.56
C ILE A 123 -10.96 -5.12 -4.70
N LEU A 124 -11.22 -4.32 -5.74
CA LEU A 124 -12.16 -4.66 -6.82
C LEU A 124 -11.92 -6.05 -7.46
N PRO A 125 -10.69 -6.44 -7.87
CA PRO A 125 -10.44 -7.78 -8.41
C PRO A 125 -10.57 -8.88 -7.34
N ARG A 126 -10.39 -8.57 -6.06
CA ARG A 126 -10.46 -9.51 -4.94
C ARG A 126 -11.89 -9.86 -4.52
N LEU A 127 -12.86 -9.00 -4.82
CA LEU A 127 -14.28 -9.29 -4.61
C LEU A 127 -14.80 -10.42 -5.50
N ALA A 128 -14.28 -10.58 -6.70
CA ALA A 128 -14.75 -11.59 -7.66
C ALA A 128 -14.56 -13.05 -7.19
N GLY A 129 -13.75 -13.30 -6.16
CA GLY A 129 -13.52 -14.65 -5.61
C GLY A 129 -14.44 -15.06 -4.46
N GLN A 130 -15.14 -14.14 -3.82
CA GLN A 130 -15.97 -14.43 -2.63
C GLN A 130 -17.38 -14.94 -2.96
N GLY A 131 -17.86 -14.74 -4.18
CA GLY A 131 -19.22 -15.12 -4.60
C GLY A 131 -19.45 -16.61 -4.78
N VAL A 132 -18.42 -17.38 -5.04
CA VAL A 132 -18.53 -18.82 -5.26
C VAL A 132 -18.90 -19.57 -3.97
N ASN A 133 -18.49 -19.07 -2.81
CA ASN A 133 -18.83 -19.69 -1.53
C ASN A 133 -20.26 -19.35 -1.06
N MET A 134 -20.82 -18.21 -1.46
CA MET A 134 -22.22 -17.86 -1.15
C MET A 134 -23.24 -18.49 -2.12
N SER A 135 -22.87 -18.74 -3.38
CA SER A 135 -23.78 -19.36 -4.35
C SER A 135 -23.95 -20.87 -4.16
N ARG A 136 -23.07 -21.53 -3.41
CA ARG A 136 -23.23 -22.98 -3.07
C ARG A 136 -24.36 -23.26 -2.07
N LEU A 137 -24.85 -22.24 -1.36
CA LEU A 137 -25.96 -22.37 -0.38
C LEU A 137 -27.35 -22.15 -0.98
N GLY A 138 -27.46 -21.77 -2.25
CA GLY A 138 -28.72 -21.54 -2.94
C GLY A 138 -28.86 -22.45 -4.17
N ALA A 139 -29.17 -23.74 -3.97
CA ALA A 139 -29.32 -24.70 -5.04
C ALA A 139 -30.61 -24.51 -5.83
N GLY A 140 -30.49 -24.16 -7.09
CA GLY A 140 -31.56 -24.27 -8.10
C GLY A 140 -30.97 -24.17 -9.49
N ILE A 141 -31.18 -25.15 -10.34
CA ILE A 141 -30.85 -25.12 -11.75
C ILE A 141 -31.62 -23.97 -12.41
N GLY A 142 -30.91 -22.87 -12.80
CA GLY A 142 -31.49 -21.78 -13.59
C GLY A 142 -31.90 -20.51 -12.85
N THR A 143 -31.73 -20.40 -11.53
CA THR A 143 -31.96 -19.15 -10.78
C THR A 143 -30.65 -18.50 -10.41
N ARG A 144 -30.43 -17.23 -10.82
CA ARG A 144 -29.38 -16.36 -10.28
C ARG A 144 -29.55 -16.29 -8.77
N GLY A 145 -28.62 -16.88 -8.01
CA GLY A 145 -28.67 -16.87 -6.55
C GLY A 145 -28.53 -15.45 -5.99
N PRO A 146 -29.11 -15.15 -4.81
CA PRO A 146 -29.03 -13.84 -4.16
C PRO A 146 -27.59 -13.38 -3.88
N GLY A 147 -26.61 -14.30 -3.81
CA GLY A 147 -25.20 -13.97 -3.66
C GLY A 147 -24.54 -13.40 -4.92
N GLU A 148 -24.97 -13.85 -6.11
CA GLU A 148 -24.41 -13.36 -7.39
C GLU A 148 -24.88 -11.93 -7.68
N THR A 149 -26.13 -11.60 -7.40
CA THR A 149 -26.67 -10.25 -7.51
C THR A 149 -26.04 -9.28 -6.51
N LYS A 150 -25.73 -9.72 -5.29
CA LYS A 150 -25.08 -8.88 -4.28
C LYS A 150 -23.66 -8.50 -4.71
N LEU A 151 -22.86 -9.45 -5.15
CA LEU A 151 -21.51 -9.20 -5.64
C LEU A 151 -21.48 -8.27 -6.85
N GLU A 152 -22.39 -8.45 -7.78
CA GLU A 152 -22.47 -7.60 -8.95
C GLU A 152 -22.88 -6.16 -8.56
N THR A 153 -23.77 -6.05 -7.58
CA THR A 153 -24.18 -4.76 -7.02
C THR A 153 -23.02 -4.06 -6.32
N ASP A 154 -22.29 -4.79 -5.48
CA ASP A 154 -21.09 -4.26 -4.77
C ASP A 154 -20.01 -3.86 -5.77
N ARG A 155 -19.75 -4.67 -6.80
CA ARG A 155 -18.81 -4.33 -7.87
C ARG A 155 -19.19 -3.06 -8.62
N ARG A 156 -20.47 -2.92 -8.98
CA ARG A 156 -20.96 -1.70 -9.64
C ARG A 156 -20.86 -0.48 -8.73
N HIS A 157 -21.14 -0.64 -7.45
CA HIS A 157 -21.01 0.43 -6.48
C HIS A 157 -19.57 0.94 -6.40
N ILE A 158 -18.60 0.05 -6.24
CA ILE A 158 -17.17 0.39 -6.23
C ILE A 158 -16.75 1.04 -7.54
N GLN A 159 -17.17 0.53 -8.70
CA GLN A 159 -16.84 1.14 -9.99
C GLN A 159 -17.39 2.56 -10.14
N ARG A 160 -18.59 2.82 -9.62
CA ARG A 160 -19.16 4.18 -9.57
C ARG A 160 -18.34 5.10 -8.69
N GLN A 161 -18.01 4.67 -7.45
CA GLN A 161 -17.15 5.42 -6.55
C GLN A 161 -15.80 5.75 -7.21
N MET A 162 -15.14 4.77 -7.82
CA MET A 162 -13.87 5.01 -8.55
C MET A 162 -14.03 6.04 -9.67
N THR A 163 -15.15 6.03 -10.38
CA THR A 163 -15.42 7.00 -11.47
C THR A 163 -15.60 8.41 -10.90
N ASP A 164 -16.33 8.54 -9.81
CA ASP A 164 -16.57 9.83 -9.14
C ASP A 164 -15.26 10.39 -8.57
N ILE A 165 -14.45 9.55 -7.90
CA ILE A 165 -13.14 9.94 -7.40
C ILE A 165 -12.22 10.40 -8.54
N LYS A 166 -12.14 9.65 -9.65
CA LYS A 166 -11.34 10.04 -10.82
C LYS A 166 -11.77 11.41 -11.38
N ARG A 167 -13.08 11.68 -11.39
CA ARG A 167 -13.60 12.98 -11.82
C ARG A 167 -13.18 14.12 -10.88
N GLU A 168 -13.22 13.89 -9.57
CA GLU A 168 -12.73 14.86 -8.57
C GLU A 168 -11.21 15.09 -8.70
N LEU A 169 -10.42 14.03 -8.81
CA LEU A 169 -8.97 14.13 -9.00
C LEU A 169 -8.58 14.89 -10.27
N LYS A 170 -9.37 14.77 -11.35
CA LYS A 170 -9.16 15.55 -12.58
C LYS A 170 -9.33 17.07 -12.34
N LYS A 171 -10.23 17.48 -11.44
CA LYS A 171 -10.36 18.90 -11.06
C LYS A 171 -9.14 19.41 -10.33
N PHE A 172 -8.57 18.60 -9.41
CA PHE A 172 -7.31 18.93 -8.72
C PHE A 172 -6.13 19.04 -9.69
N ALA A 173 -6.03 18.11 -10.66
CA ALA A 173 -4.99 18.15 -11.68
C ALA A 173 -5.08 19.45 -12.51
N ALA A 174 -6.26 19.86 -12.94
CA ALA A 174 -6.47 21.11 -13.67
C ALA A 174 -6.15 22.36 -12.82
N HIS A 175 -6.42 22.33 -11.54
CA HIS A 175 -6.03 23.41 -10.63
C HIS A 175 -4.51 23.49 -10.47
N ARG A 176 -3.81 22.35 -10.30
CA ARG A 176 -2.35 22.32 -10.23
C ARG A 176 -1.68 22.86 -11.48
N GLU A 177 -2.20 22.52 -12.66
CA GLU A 177 -1.62 23.00 -13.93
C GLU A 177 -1.70 24.52 -14.02
N ARG A 178 -2.87 25.11 -13.71
CA ARG A 178 -3.01 26.59 -13.64
C ARG A 178 -2.05 27.23 -12.64
N SER A 179 -1.91 26.65 -11.45
CA SER A 179 -0.97 27.13 -10.43
C SER A 179 0.49 26.97 -10.86
N ARG A 180 0.79 25.95 -11.67
CA ARG A 180 2.13 25.72 -12.23
C ARG A 180 2.48 26.75 -13.30
N GLU A 181 1.53 27.08 -14.19
CA GLU A 181 1.70 28.14 -15.18
C GLU A 181 1.96 29.51 -14.52
N GLN A 182 1.20 29.84 -13.47
CA GLN A 182 1.42 31.07 -12.71
C GLN A 182 2.83 31.11 -12.07
N ARG A 183 3.30 29.98 -11.52
CA ARG A 183 4.65 29.89 -10.92
C ARG A 183 5.78 29.97 -11.95
N LYS A 184 5.60 29.44 -13.16
CA LYS A 184 6.60 29.58 -14.24
C LYS A 184 6.90 31.06 -14.56
N ASN A 185 5.91 31.93 -14.38
CA ASN A 185 6.04 33.37 -14.63
C ASN A 185 6.65 34.13 -13.45
N SER A 186 6.88 33.50 -12.30
CA SER A 186 7.35 34.18 -11.07
C SER A 186 8.87 34.13 -10.84
N ASN A 187 9.66 33.60 -11.77
CA ASN A 187 11.12 33.51 -11.70
C ASN A 187 11.70 32.89 -10.40
N VAL A 188 10.90 32.08 -9.66
CA VAL A 188 11.33 31.39 -8.44
C VAL A 188 11.88 30.02 -8.79
N PHE A 189 13.13 29.76 -8.42
CA PHE A 189 13.76 28.45 -8.63
C PHE A 189 13.10 27.38 -7.75
N GLN A 190 12.82 26.20 -8.32
CA GLN A 190 12.12 25.12 -7.64
C GLN A 190 13.03 23.90 -7.49
N ILE A 191 13.15 23.39 -6.26
CA ILE A 191 13.94 22.21 -5.89
C ILE A 191 12.99 21.11 -5.42
N GLY A 192 13.10 19.90 -5.99
CA GLY A 192 12.39 18.71 -5.52
C GLY A 192 13.35 17.76 -4.79
N LEU A 193 12.99 17.33 -3.57
CA LEU A 193 13.69 16.28 -2.83
C LEU A 193 13.11 14.92 -3.20
N ILE A 194 13.93 14.06 -3.81
CA ILE A 194 13.54 12.72 -4.27
C ILE A 194 14.48 11.70 -3.63
N GLY A 195 13.94 10.58 -3.18
CA GLY A 195 14.71 9.48 -2.60
C GLY A 195 13.84 8.46 -1.88
N TYR A 196 14.46 7.44 -1.33
CA TYR A 196 13.76 6.37 -0.62
C TYR A 196 13.08 6.84 0.66
N THR A 197 12.14 6.06 1.17
CA THR A 197 11.56 6.27 2.50
C THR A 197 12.67 6.26 3.55
N ASN A 198 12.53 7.11 4.56
CA ASN A 198 13.49 7.25 5.66
C ASN A 198 14.93 7.64 5.23
N ALA A 199 15.11 8.26 4.06
CA ALA A 199 16.41 8.75 3.57
C ALA A 199 16.75 10.18 4.06
N GLY A 200 16.01 10.73 5.03
CA GLY A 200 16.28 12.05 5.59
C GLY A 200 15.77 13.23 4.77
N LYS A 201 14.89 13.04 3.77
CA LYS A 201 14.37 14.14 2.92
C LYS A 201 13.69 15.24 3.71
N SER A 202 12.79 14.89 4.62
CA SER A 202 12.06 15.84 5.47
C SER A 202 13.00 16.53 6.46
N THR A 203 14.02 15.84 6.96
CA THR A 203 15.06 16.40 7.83
C THR A 203 15.86 17.48 7.11
N VAL A 204 16.26 17.21 5.85
CA VAL A 204 16.96 18.23 5.02
C VAL A 204 16.06 19.44 4.78
N LEU A 205 14.76 19.23 4.46
CA LEU A 205 13.82 20.33 4.28
C LEU A 205 13.71 21.19 5.55
N ASN A 206 13.57 20.57 6.72
CA ASN A 206 13.43 21.27 8.00
C ASN A 206 14.69 22.08 8.35
N GLN A 207 15.87 21.48 8.20
CA GLN A 207 17.14 22.16 8.50
C GLN A 207 17.38 23.39 7.60
N LEU A 208 16.97 23.32 6.33
CA LEU A 208 17.20 24.40 5.38
C LEU A 208 16.12 25.50 5.44
N THR A 209 14.91 25.18 5.91
CA THR A 209 13.77 26.10 5.84
C THR A 209 13.27 26.57 7.20
N GLU A 210 13.94 26.18 8.30
CA GLU A 210 13.50 26.42 9.69
C GLU A 210 12.03 25.99 9.92
N ALA A 211 11.54 25.04 9.15
CA ALA A 211 10.17 24.58 9.20
C ALA A 211 10.05 23.42 10.18
N GLU A 212 9.06 23.46 11.05
CA GLU A 212 8.65 22.31 11.87
C GLU A 212 7.82 21.32 11.01
N THR A 213 8.48 20.60 10.09
CA THR A 213 7.84 19.46 9.45
C THR A 213 7.91 18.26 10.37
N TYR A 214 6.86 17.45 10.32
CA TYR A 214 6.77 16.22 11.10
C TYR A 214 7.92 15.27 10.71
N GLU A 215 8.94 15.25 11.57
CA GLU A 215 10.04 14.29 11.48
C GLU A 215 9.73 13.10 12.39
N LYS A 216 9.64 11.93 11.81
CA LYS A 216 9.69 10.67 12.55
C LYS A 216 10.52 9.69 11.77
N ASP A 217 11.28 8.89 12.49
CA ASP A 217 11.99 7.73 11.99
C ASP A 217 10.98 6.62 11.62
N GLN A 218 10.21 6.89 10.56
CA GLN A 218 9.11 6.04 10.10
C GLN A 218 9.03 6.05 8.58
N LEU A 219 8.77 4.88 7.98
CA LEU A 219 8.51 4.75 6.56
C LEU A 219 7.27 5.57 6.18
N PHE A 220 7.33 6.27 5.04
CA PHE A 220 6.25 7.14 4.54
C PHE A 220 5.81 8.24 5.53
N ALA A 221 6.75 8.85 6.25
CA ALA A 221 6.45 9.99 7.13
C ALA A 221 5.73 11.13 6.37
N THR A 222 6.11 11.37 5.12
CA THR A 222 5.50 12.35 4.22
C THR A 222 4.72 11.64 3.11
N LEU A 223 3.41 11.87 3.02
CA LEU A 223 2.56 11.42 1.91
C LEU A 223 2.13 12.60 1.03
N ASP A 224 1.66 13.69 1.63
CA ASP A 224 1.31 14.90 0.91
C ASP A 224 2.58 15.72 0.63
N PRO A 225 2.88 16.12 -0.63
CA PRO A 225 4.04 16.94 -0.93
C PRO A 225 4.00 18.27 -0.18
N LEU A 226 5.06 18.61 0.51
CA LEU A 226 5.18 19.83 1.26
C LEU A 226 6.19 20.78 0.61
N THR A 227 5.71 21.94 0.17
CA THR A 227 6.57 22.98 -0.43
C THR A 227 6.82 24.11 0.56
N ARG A 228 8.08 24.51 0.72
CA ARG A 228 8.53 25.63 1.55
C ARG A 228 9.36 26.60 0.71
N LYS A 229 9.26 27.89 1.05
CA LYS A 229 10.12 28.95 0.52
C LYS A 229 11.26 29.19 1.50
N PHE A 230 12.43 29.41 0.98
CA PHE A 230 13.58 29.90 1.76
C PHE A 230 14.49 30.73 0.90
N GLU A 231 15.39 31.50 1.54
CA GLU A 231 16.34 32.36 0.89
C GLU A 231 17.74 31.75 0.95
N LEU A 232 18.39 31.66 -0.20
CA LEU A 232 19.79 31.25 -0.27
C LEU A 232 20.71 32.36 0.28
N PRO A 233 21.93 32.02 0.73
CA PRO A 233 22.91 33.02 1.16
C PRO A 233 23.22 34.12 0.12
N SER A 234 22.92 33.85 -1.15
CA SER A 234 23.02 34.80 -2.27
C SER A 234 21.86 35.80 -2.34
N GLY A 235 20.87 35.75 -1.46
CA GLY A 235 19.63 36.53 -1.52
C GLY A 235 18.58 36.01 -2.51
N MET A 236 18.84 34.89 -3.16
CA MET A 236 17.86 34.29 -4.11
C MET A 236 16.76 33.56 -3.38
N GLN A 237 15.49 33.89 -3.71
CA GLN A 237 14.32 33.16 -3.23
C GLN A 237 14.15 31.87 -4.00
N VAL A 238 14.05 30.74 -3.27
CA VAL A 238 13.83 29.41 -3.84
C VAL A 238 12.68 28.71 -3.13
N THR A 239 12.10 27.70 -3.79
CA THR A 239 11.12 26.79 -3.16
C THR A 239 11.68 25.38 -3.15
N MET A 240 11.53 24.69 -2.02
CA MET A 240 11.89 23.29 -1.89
C MET A 240 10.65 22.46 -1.55
N THR A 241 10.51 21.34 -2.22
CA THR A 241 9.37 20.42 -2.06
C THR A 241 9.85 19.06 -1.60
N ASP A 242 9.38 18.61 -0.43
CA ASP A 242 9.50 17.21 0.02
C ASP A 242 8.47 16.36 -0.69
N THR A 243 8.89 15.16 -1.11
CA THR A 243 8.05 14.21 -1.83
C THR A 243 7.92 12.89 -1.09
N VAL A 244 6.91 12.11 -1.47
CA VAL A 244 6.75 10.73 -1.00
C VAL A 244 8.02 9.93 -1.29
N GLY A 245 8.49 9.16 -0.31
CA GLY A 245 9.64 8.28 -0.49
C GLY A 245 9.32 7.07 -1.38
N PHE A 246 10.33 6.62 -2.14
CA PHE A 246 10.27 5.33 -2.84
C PHE A 246 10.52 4.18 -1.85
N ILE A 247 9.98 3.00 -2.17
CA ILE A 247 10.29 1.70 -1.55
C ILE A 247 11.06 0.85 -2.54
N GLN A 248 11.84 -0.09 -2.03
CA GLN A 248 12.52 -1.09 -2.85
C GLN A 248 11.62 -2.29 -3.16
#